data_7acb57fed5c885f972cfb68cbc281ffc
#
_entry.id   7acb57fed5c885f972cfb68cbc281ffc
#
_cell.length_a   1.000
_cell.length_b   1.000
_cell.length_c   1.000
_cell.angle_alpha   90.00
_cell.angle_beta   90.00
_cell.angle_gamma   90.00
#
_symmetry.space_group_name_H-M   'P 1'
#
loop_
_entity.id
_entity.type
_entity.pdbx_description
1 polymer ?
#
loop_
_entity_poly.entity_id
_entity_poly.type
_entity_poly.pdbx_seq_one_letter_code
_entity_poly.pdbx_strand_id
1 'polypeptide(L)'
;MSQFGWNVRPYEEKGMFAIVDAFTAGIGEAAKRERYVVRAPDDFQSLIDVLREAIRDVGAVRAVIDSVTTLYITKPAMARGMVLQLKKILSGMGCTSILVSQVSVTERGFGGPGVEHAADGIIRLDLDEVDGELRRSIIVWKMRGTSHSMRRHPFEITDKGMIVKAGEVIKITGR
;
A
#
# COMPACT_ATOMS: atom_id res chain seq x y z
N MET A 1 8.92 -10.19 5.21
CA MET A 1 8.64 -11.31 4.25
C MET A 1 9.20 -12.63 4.77
N SER A 2 10.42 -12.68 5.25
CA SER A 2 11.02 -13.93 5.83
C SER A 2 10.20 -14.55 6.96
N GLN A 3 9.53 -13.76 7.79
CA GLN A 3 8.65 -14.25 8.86
C GLN A 3 7.46 -15.08 8.35
N PHE A 4 7.04 -14.88 7.11
CA PHE A 4 5.99 -15.66 6.43
C PHE A 4 6.58 -16.78 5.54
N GLY A 5 7.87 -17.07 5.65
CA GLY A 5 8.55 -18.04 4.80
C GLY A 5 8.75 -17.59 3.35
N TRP A 6 8.52 -16.31 3.04
CA TRP A 6 8.66 -15.78 1.69
C TRP A 6 10.11 -15.34 1.44
N ASN A 7 10.79 -16.06 0.55
CA ASN A 7 12.14 -15.70 0.11
C ASN A 7 12.04 -14.97 -1.24
N VAL A 8 12.32 -13.67 -1.23
CA VAL A 8 12.26 -12.82 -2.44
C VAL A 8 13.60 -12.75 -3.19
N ARG A 9 14.72 -13.14 -2.57
CA ARG A 9 16.06 -13.04 -3.16
C ARG A 9 16.20 -13.70 -4.53
N PRO A 10 15.70 -14.93 -4.77
CA PRO A 10 15.79 -15.54 -6.09
C PRO A 10 15.08 -14.75 -7.19
N TYR A 11 14.08 -13.95 -6.84
CA TYR A 11 13.36 -13.08 -7.78
C TYR A 11 14.12 -11.78 -8.04
N GLU A 12 14.81 -11.23 -7.04
CA GLU A 12 15.70 -10.08 -7.20
C GLU A 12 16.89 -10.43 -8.10
N GLU A 13 17.54 -11.57 -7.87
CA GLU A 13 18.65 -12.08 -8.66
C GLU A 13 18.27 -12.32 -10.14
N LYS A 14 17.02 -12.69 -10.39
CA LYS A 14 16.46 -12.87 -11.74
C LYS A 14 15.99 -11.55 -12.38
N GLY A 15 16.07 -10.42 -11.68
CA GLY A 15 15.54 -9.14 -12.15
C GLY A 15 14.02 -9.11 -12.29
N MET A 16 13.29 -9.90 -11.49
CA MET A 16 11.83 -9.99 -11.49
C MET A 16 11.17 -9.26 -10.31
N PHE A 17 11.98 -8.82 -9.36
CA PHE A 17 11.54 -8.13 -8.15
C PHE A 17 12.57 -7.07 -7.77
N ALA A 18 12.10 -5.93 -7.31
CA ALA A 18 12.95 -4.86 -6.81
C ALA A 18 12.34 -4.24 -5.54
N ILE A 19 13.22 -3.87 -4.61
CA ILE A 19 12.88 -3.03 -3.46
C ILE A 19 13.44 -1.64 -3.73
N VAL A 20 12.60 -0.63 -3.55
CA VAL A 20 13.00 0.79 -3.56
C VAL A 20 13.03 1.28 -2.14
N ASP A 21 14.21 1.59 -1.64
CA ASP A 21 14.36 2.22 -0.33
C ASP A 21 14.11 3.73 -0.42
N ALA A 22 12.94 4.14 0.05
CA ALA A 22 12.53 5.53 0.12
C ALA A 22 12.62 6.12 1.54
N PHE A 23 13.28 5.43 2.47
CA PHE A 23 13.34 5.80 3.89
C PHE A 23 14.73 6.18 4.37
N THR A 24 15.74 5.37 4.07
CA THR A 24 17.07 5.53 4.68
C THR A 24 17.89 6.65 4.08
N ALA A 25 17.50 7.21 2.93
CA ALA A 25 18.29 8.18 2.16
C ALA A 25 19.73 7.70 1.83
N GLY A 26 19.94 6.39 1.83
CA GLY A 26 21.25 5.77 1.62
C GLY A 26 22.13 5.71 2.87
N ILE A 27 21.57 5.97 4.06
CA ILE A 27 22.31 5.95 5.33
C ILE A 27 22.17 4.58 6.00
N GLY A 28 23.31 4.07 6.49
CA GLY A 28 23.37 2.81 7.25
C GLY A 28 23.61 1.55 6.41
N GLU A 29 23.86 0.44 7.10
CA GLU A 29 24.21 -0.84 6.47
C GLU A 29 23.05 -1.47 5.66
N ALA A 30 21.80 -1.19 6.07
CA ALA A 30 20.63 -1.69 5.35
C ALA A 30 20.56 -1.09 3.94
N ALA A 31 20.81 0.21 3.81
CA ALA A 31 20.80 0.91 2.52
C ALA A 31 21.87 0.44 1.54
N LYS A 32 23.00 -0.07 2.04
CA LYS A 32 24.08 -0.60 1.18
C LYS A 32 23.69 -1.86 0.41
N ARG A 33 22.61 -2.53 0.83
CA ARG A 33 22.11 -3.76 0.21
C ARG A 33 21.09 -3.50 -0.87
N GLU A 34 20.50 -2.29 -0.88
CA GLU A 34 19.44 -1.94 -1.80
C GLU A 34 20.03 -1.27 -3.06
N ARG A 35 19.63 -1.77 -4.22
CA ARG A 35 20.05 -1.22 -5.51
C ARG A 35 19.41 0.13 -5.80
N TYR A 36 18.15 0.28 -5.41
CA TYR A 36 17.35 1.48 -5.67
C TYR A 36 17.11 2.24 -4.38
N VAL A 37 17.79 3.37 -4.21
CA VAL A 37 17.73 4.18 -2.99
C VAL A 37 17.36 5.62 -3.33
N VAL A 38 16.29 6.12 -2.75
CA VAL A 38 15.89 7.53 -2.84
C VAL A 38 16.77 8.35 -1.89
N ARG A 39 17.74 9.06 -2.42
CA ARG A 39 18.73 9.83 -1.61
C ARG A 39 18.17 11.15 -1.09
N ALA A 40 17.12 11.68 -1.72
CA ALA A 40 16.41 12.87 -1.27
C ALA A 40 14.91 12.52 -1.04
N PRO A 41 14.56 11.87 0.08
CA PRO A 41 13.20 11.40 0.32
C PRO A 41 12.17 12.55 0.45
N ASP A 42 12.62 13.75 0.79
CA ASP A 42 11.78 14.95 0.83
C ASP A 42 11.49 15.54 -0.57
N ASP A 43 12.25 15.14 -1.58
CA ASP A 43 12.02 15.50 -2.97
C ASP A 43 11.19 14.44 -3.68
N PHE A 44 9.95 14.79 -3.99
CA PHE A 44 9.03 13.90 -4.68
C PHE A 44 9.53 13.48 -6.07
N GLN A 45 10.25 14.35 -6.77
CA GLN A 45 10.81 14.02 -8.08
C GLN A 45 11.90 12.96 -7.97
N SER A 46 12.75 13.02 -6.95
CA SER A 46 13.76 11.99 -6.66
C SER A 46 13.10 10.62 -6.45
N LEU A 47 12.00 10.55 -5.71
CA LEU A 47 11.22 9.31 -5.56
C LEU A 47 10.72 8.79 -6.91
N ILE A 48 10.14 9.66 -7.73
CA ILE A 48 9.58 9.29 -9.03
C ILE A 48 10.66 8.76 -9.97
N ASP A 49 11.83 9.35 -9.98
CA ASP A 49 12.93 8.96 -10.89
C ASP A 49 13.47 7.58 -10.53
N VAL A 50 13.73 7.32 -9.25
CA VAL A 50 14.17 6.00 -8.77
C VAL A 50 13.09 4.93 -8.98
N LEU A 51 11.82 5.27 -8.75
CA LEU A 51 10.70 4.36 -9.01
C LEU A 51 10.61 3.98 -10.50
N ARG A 52 10.75 4.95 -11.40
CA ARG A 52 10.75 4.71 -12.85
C ARG A 52 11.92 3.83 -13.29
N GLU A 53 13.11 4.06 -12.74
CA GLU A 53 14.28 3.23 -12.99
C GLU A 53 14.01 1.79 -12.58
N ALA A 54 13.59 1.56 -11.33
CA ALA A 54 13.30 0.23 -10.82
C ALA A 54 12.23 -0.50 -11.66
N ILE A 55 11.13 0.18 -12.04
CA ILE A 55 10.08 -0.41 -12.86
C ILE A 55 10.60 -0.84 -14.22
N ARG A 56 11.42 -0.01 -14.88
CA ARG A 56 12.00 -0.33 -16.20
C ARG A 56 12.96 -1.50 -16.13
N ASP A 57 13.83 -1.50 -15.14
CA ASP A 57 14.90 -2.49 -15.00
C ASP A 57 14.35 -3.91 -14.79
N VAL A 58 13.27 -4.04 -13.99
CA VAL A 58 12.66 -5.36 -13.73
C VAL A 58 11.43 -5.65 -14.61
N GLY A 59 11.04 -4.73 -15.49
CA GLY A 59 9.84 -4.87 -16.30
C GLY A 59 8.57 -5.02 -15.44
N ALA A 60 8.47 -4.26 -14.34
CA ALA A 60 7.43 -4.46 -13.36
C ALA A 60 6.03 -4.16 -13.92
N VAL A 61 5.10 -5.08 -13.69
CA VAL A 61 3.66 -4.95 -13.99
C VAL A 61 2.82 -4.81 -12.71
N ARG A 62 3.47 -4.87 -11.55
CA ARG A 62 2.87 -4.69 -10.22
C ARG A 62 3.78 -3.80 -9.38
N ALA A 63 3.16 -2.88 -8.63
CA ALA A 63 3.87 -2.02 -7.69
C ALA A 63 3.10 -1.92 -6.37
N VAL A 64 3.82 -1.90 -5.26
CA VAL A 64 3.27 -1.63 -3.93
C VAL A 64 4.04 -0.49 -3.32
N ILE A 65 3.34 0.52 -2.81
CA ILE A 65 3.92 1.66 -2.10
C ILE A 65 3.40 1.66 -0.66
N ASP A 66 4.29 1.35 0.27
CA ASP A 66 3.98 1.32 1.71
C ASP A 66 4.90 2.33 2.43
N SER A 67 4.39 3.49 2.80
CA SER A 67 3.02 3.96 2.62
C SER A 67 3.00 5.38 2.03
N VAL A 68 1.91 5.73 1.40
CA VAL A 68 1.68 7.11 0.93
C VAL A 68 1.30 8.06 2.08
N THR A 69 1.10 7.54 3.28
CA THR A 69 0.77 8.31 4.50
C THR A 69 1.83 9.37 4.79
N THR A 70 3.11 9.08 4.56
CA THR A 70 4.20 10.02 4.73
C THR A 70 4.00 11.31 3.92
N LEU A 71 3.42 11.20 2.71
CA LEU A 71 3.12 12.38 1.87
C LEU A 71 2.07 13.28 2.52
N TYR A 72 1.11 12.70 3.25
CA TYR A 72 0.06 13.48 3.94
C TYR A 72 0.59 14.20 5.16
N ILE A 73 1.51 13.56 5.87
CA ILE A 73 2.10 14.11 7.10
C ILE A 73 3.07 15.24 6.76
N THR A 74 3.94 15.03 5.77
CA THR A 74 5.02 15.97 5.45
C THR A 74 4.55 17.13 4.57
N LYS A 75 3.64 16.88 3.64
CA LYS A 75 3.16 17.88 2.65
C LYS A 75 1.64 17.78 2.44
N PRO A 76 0.80 18.00 3.46
CA PRO A 76 -0.63 17.72 3.40
C PRO A 76 -1.34 18.50 2.28
N ALA A 77 -0.97 19.74 2.04
CA ALA A 77 -1.57 20.58 0.97
C ALA A 77 -1.28 20.04 -0.45
N MET A 78 -0.21 19.29 -0.64
CA MET A 78 0.21 18.75 -1.94
C MET A 78 -0.12 17.27 -2.11
N ALA A 79 -0.44 16.57 -1.03
CA ALA A 79 -0.56 15.14 -0.97
C ALA A 79 -1.49 14.56 -2.06
N ARG A 80 -2.66 15.17 -2.26
CA ARG A 80 -3.60 14.75 -3.30
C ARG A 80 -2.98 14.83 -4.71
N GLY A 81 -2.29 15.93 -5.01
CA GLY A 81 -1.60 16.12 -6.30
C GLY A 81 -0.51 15.09 -6.52
N MET A 82 0.30 14.82 -5.47
CA MET A 82 1.39 13.83 -5.50
C MET A 82 0.86 12.42 -5.74
N VAL A 83 -0.22 12.00 -5.06
CA VAL A 83 -0.84 10.68 -5.26
C VAL A 83 -1.45 10.56 -6.66
N LEU A 84 -2.09 11.60 -7.18
CA LEU A 84 -2.60 11.61 -8.55
C LEU A 84 -1.47 11.50 -9.57
N GLN A 85 -0.35 12.18 -9.35
CA GLN A 85 0.83 12.09 -10.21
C GLN A 85 1.44 10.70 -10.17
N LEU A 86 1.58 10.12 -8.97
CA LEU A 86 2.07 8.76 -8.77
C LEU A 86 1.20 7.75 -9.51
N LYS A 87 -0.13 7.83 -9.35
CA LYS A 87 -1.08 7.01 -10.10
C LYS A 87 -0.90 7.12 -11.61
N LYS A 88 -0.79 8.35 -12.14
CA LYS A 88 -0.60 8.59 -13.59
C LYS A 88 0.67 7.93 -14.10
N ILE A 89 1.77 8.05 -13.34
CA ILE A 89 3.06 7.47 -13.71
C ILE A 89 2.98 5.95 -13.72
N LEU A 90 2.50 5.34 -12.64
CA LEU A 90 2.39 3.89 -12.51
C LEU A 90 1.48 3.30 -13.59
N SER A 91 0.31 3.91 -13.82
CA SER A 91 -0.61 3.48 -14.87
C SER A 91 -0.02 3.67 -16.27
N GLY A 92 0.68 4.79 -16.52
CA GLY A 92 1.35 5.06 -17.79
C GLY A 92 2.50 4.10 -18.09
N MET A 93 3.09 3.48 -17.06
CA MET A 93 4.10 2.43 -17.18
C MET A 93 3.50 1.01 -17.20
N GLY A 94 2.17 0.87 -17.26
CA GLY A 94 1.49 -0.42 -17.30
C GLY A 94 1.42 -1.15 -15.96
N CYS A 95 1.73 -0.48 -14.85
CA CYS A 95 1.69 -1.10 -13.53
C CYS A 95 0.29 -1.05 -12.90
N THR A 96 -0.21 -2.20 -12.45
CA THR A 96 -1.26 -2.24 -11.43
C THR A 96 -0.63 -1.95 -10.07
N SER A 97 -1.14 -0.97 -9.35
CA SER A 97 -0.50 -0.51 -8.10
C SER A 97 -1.41 -0.61 -6.89
N ILE A 98 -0.80 -0.94 -5.74
CA ILE A 98 -1.40 -0.85 -4.42
C ILE A 98 -0.70 0.29 -3.68
N LEU A 99 -1.48 1.27 -3.25
CA LEU A 99 -1.03 2.37 -2.40
C LEU A 99 -1.55 2.13 -1.00
N VAL A 100 -0.65 1.81 -0.08
CA VAL A 100 -1.00 1.60 1.33
C VAL A 100 -1.16 2.97 1.99
N SER A 101 -2.29 3.18 2.64
CA SER A 101 -2.57 4.40 3.41
C SER A 101 -3.03 4.02 4.81
N GLN A 102 -2.40 4.60 5.82
CA GLN A 102 -2.80 4.42 7.20
C GLN A 102 -3.85 5.46 7.55
N VAL A 103 -4.89 5.03 8.25
CA VAL A 103 -5.95 5.89 8.80
C VAL A 103 -5.77 5.98 10.30
N SER A 104 -5.86 7.18 10.86
CA SER A 104 -5.88 7.33 12.31
C SER A 104 -7.12 6.65 12.90
N VAL A 105 -6.96 6.00 14.05
CA VAL A 105 -8.08 5.33 14.78
C VAL A 105 -9.19 6.31 15.13
N THR A 106 -8.87 7.61 15.22
CA THR A 106 -9.79 8.70 15.53
C THR A 106 -10.48 9.30 14.30
N GLU A 107 -9.94 9.05 13.10
CA GLU A 107 -10.50 9.57 11.86
C GLU A 107 -11.50 8.58 11.25
N ARG A 108 -12.75 9.03 11.08
CA ARG A 108 -13.80 8.27 10.38
C ARG A 108 -13.67 8.33 8.85
N GLY A 109 -12.60 8.93 8.33
CA GLY A 109 -12.35 9.12 6.90
C GLY A 109 -11.52 8.02 6.27
N PHE A 110 -11.18 8.19 4.99
CA PHE A 110 -10.39 7.26 4.16
C PHE A 110 -8.89 7.60 4.11
N GLY A 111 -8.31 8.11 5.19
CA GLY A 111 -6.86 8.26 5.31
C GLY A 111 -6.21 9.29 4.41
N GLY A 112 -6.81 10.46 4.31
CA GLY A 112 -6.21 11.60 3.63
C GLY A 112 -7.19 12.40 2.76
N PRO A 113 -6.93 13.67 2.51
CA PRO A 113 -7.88 14.58 1.85
C PRO A 113 -8.09 14.22 0.38
N GLY A 114 -9.17 13.50 0.08
CA GLY A 114 -9.66 13.27 -1.28
C GLY A 114 -8.84 12.28 -2.13
N VAL A 115 -8.02 11.44 -1.51
CA VAL A 115 -7.22 10.41 -2.21
C VAL A 115 -8.09 9.26 -2.66
N GLU A 116 -9.17 8.98 -1.94
CA GLU A 116 -10.19 8.00 -2.28
C GLU A 116 -10.80 8.24 -3.67
N HIS A 117 -10.84 9.48 -4.15
CA HIS A 117 -11.30 9.81 -5.49
C HIS A 117 -10.32 9.40 -6.58
N ALA A 118 -9.03 9.35 -6.26
CA ALA A 118 -7.97 8.98 -7.20
C ALA A 118 -7.93 7.46 -7.46
N ALA A 119 -8.25 6.64 -6.46
CA ALA A 119 -8.16 5.20 -6.55
C ALA A 119 -9.30 4.59 -7.38
N ASP A 120 -9.00 3.55 -8.14
CA ASP A 120 -10.00 2.77 -8.90
C ASP A 120 -10.67 1.72 -8.00
N GLY A 121 -9.95 1.23 -6.99
CA GLY A 121 -10.45 0.37 -5.93
C GLY A 121 -10.03 0.87 -4.55
N ILE A 122 -10.85 0.59 -3.54
CA ILE A 122 -10.53 0.85 -2.14
C ILE A 122 -10.85 -0.43 -1.36
N ILE A 123 -9.82 -0.98 -0.76
CA ILE A 123 -9.92 -2.09 0.19
C ILE A 123 -9.59 -1.52 1.56
N ARG A 124 -10.50 -1.67 2.49
CA ARG A 124 -10.33 -1.17 3.85
C ARG A 124 -10.15 -2.32 4.82
N LEU A 125 -9.13 -2.19 5.66
CA LEU A 125 -8.87 -3.08 6.78
C LEU A 125 -9.19 -2.31 8.06
N ASP A 126 -9.99 -2.89 8.91
CA ASP A 126 -10.40 -2.28 10.19
C ASP A 126 -10.14 -3.24 11.36
N LEU A 127 -10.11 -2.65 12.55
CA LEU A 127 -10.17 -3.34 13.82
C LEU A 127 -11.47 -2.91 14.47
N ASP A 128 -12.46 -3.78 14.44
CA ASP A 128 -13.81 -3.51 14.96
C ASP A 128 -14.00 -4.13 16.33
N GLU A 129 -14.64 -3.41 17.25
CA GLU A 129 -15.08 -3.97 18.51
C GLU A 129 -16.45 -4.65 18.30
N VAL A 130 -16.51 -5.94 18.59
CA VAL A 130 -17.71 -6.79 18.46
C VAL A 130 -17.83 -7.60 19.74
N ASP A 131 -18.91 -7.39 20.48
CA ASP A 131 -19.21 -8.09 21.73
C ASP A 131 -18.09 -8.00 22.78
N GLY A 132 -17.40 -6.83 22.86
CA GLY A 132 -16.28 -6.58 23.76
C GLY A 132 -14.91 -7.15 23.30
N GLU A 133 -14.85 -7.71 22.09
CA GLU A 133 -13.61 -8.22 21.49
C GLU A 133 -13.22 -7.42 20.25
N LEU A 134 -11.91 -7.19 20.06
CA LEU A 134 -11.39 -6.59 18.85
C LEU A 134 -11.25 -7.65 17.75
N ARG A 135 -11.93 -7.45 16.63
CA ARG A 135 -11.90 -8.32 15.45
C ARG A 135 -11.39 -7.60 14.23
N ARG A 136 -10.47 -8.23 13.52
CA ARG A 136 -9.97 -7.71 12.24
C ARG A 136 -10.98 -7.96 11.15
N SER A 137 -11.25 -6.94 10.35
CA SER A 137 -12.16 -7.04 9.23
C SER A 137 -11.61 -6.43 7.94
N ILE A 138 -12.10 -6.93 6.82
CA ILE A 138 -11.81 -6.44 5.48
C ILE A 138 -13.13 -6.17 4.74
N ILE A 139 -13.17 -5.07 4.00
CA ILE A 139 -14.27 -4.74 3.10
C ILE A 139 -13.73 -4.12 1.81
N VAL A 140 -14.29 -4.51 0.67
CA VAL A 140 -14.11 -3.78 -0.58
C VAL A 140 -15.09 -2.63 -0.59
N TRP A 141 -14.59 -1.42 -0.35
CA TRP A 141 -15.43 -0.22 -0.25
C TRP A 141 -15.81 0.34 -1.62
N LYS A 142 -14.90 0.19 -2.58
CA LYS A 142 -15.07 0.67 -3.95
C LYS A 142 -14.29 -0.23 -4.90
N MET A 143 -14.88 -0.52 -6.06
CA MET A 143 -14.16 -1.13 -7.17
C MET A 143 -14.82 -0.67 -8.47
N ARG A 144 -14.10 0.08 -9.29
CA ARG A 144 -14.60 0.55 -10.59
C ARG A 144 -14.63 -0.60 -11.60
N GLY A 145 -15.65 -0.61 -12.45
CA GLY A 145 -15.74 -1.54 -13.56
C GLY A 145 -16.11 -2.98 -13.19
N THR A 146 -16.41 -3.27 -11.91
CA THR A 146 -16.84 -4.61 -11.49
C THR A 146 -17.78 -4.56 -10.29
N SER A 147 -18.62 -5.57 -10.16
CA SER A 147 -19.38 -5.81 -8.94
C SER A 147 -18.50 -6.44 -7.86
N HIS A 148 -18.77 -6.16 -6.61
CA HIS A 148 -18.05 -6.74 -5.48
C HIS A 148 -18.95 -6.90 -4.25
N SER A 149 -18.51 -7.69 -3.28
CA SER A 149 -19.17 -7.82 -1.99
C SER A 149 -19.10 -6.49 -1.21
N MET A 150 -20.25 -6.02 -0.75
CA MET A 150 -20.36 -4.88 0.18
C MET A 150 -20.35 -5.34 1.64
N ARG A 151 -20.04 -6.60 1.90
CA ARG A 151 -20.02 -7.17 3.24
C ARG A 151 -18.65 -7.05 3.86
N ARG A 152 -18.62 -6.94 5.18
CA ARG A 152 -17.40 -6.92 5.98
C ARG A 152 -17.07 -8.33 6.41
N HIS A 153 -15.91 -8.82 6.00
CA HIS A 153 -15.46 -10.19 6.28
C HIS A 153 -14.36 -10.19 7.33
N PRO A 154 -14.35 -11.13 8.29
CA PRO A 154 -13.24 -11.27 9.21
C PRO A 154 -11.99 -11.79 8.50
N PHE A 155 -10.82 -11.41 9.02
CA PHE A 155 -9.53 -11.98 8.60
C PHE A 155 -8.61 -12.22 9.78
N GLU A 156 -7.69 -13.15 9.61
CA GLU A 156 -6.65 -13.49 10.58
C GLU A 156 -5.27 -13.27 9.96
N ILE A 157 -4.30 -12.93 10.81
CA ILE A 157 -2.88 -12.90 10.43
C ILE A 157 -2.26 -14.16 11.03
N THR A 158 -1.69 -14.98 10.17
CA THR A 158 -1.08 -16.27 10.53
C THR A 158 0.39 -16.28 10.12
N ASP A 159 1.10 -17.34 10.47
CA ASP A 159 2.47 -17.62 10.00
C ASP A 159 2.57 -17.78 8.47
N LYS A 160 1.45 -18.03 7.78
CA LYS A 160 1.36 -18.15 6.32
C LYS A 160 0.87 -16.88 5.63
N GLY A 161 0.61 -15.82 6.39
CA GLY A 161 0.08 -14.55 5.90
C GLY A 161 -1.36 -14.28 6.35
N MET A 162 -2.06 -13.44 5.61
CA MET A 162 -3.43 -13.03 5.90
C MET A 162 -4.44 -14.02 5.29
N ILE A 163 -5.38 -14.49 6.11
CA ILE A 163 -6.46 -15.39 5.68
C ILE A 163 -7.79 -14.69 5.86
N VAL A 164 -8.51 -14.45 4.75
CA VAL A 164 -9.85 -13.88 4.76
C VAL A 164 -10.90 -14.98 4.87
N LYS A 165 -11.81 -14.85 5.84
CA LYS A 165 -12.92 -15.80 6.03
C LYS A 165 -14.13 -15.34 5.21
N ALA A 166 -14.09 -15.56 3.91
CA ALA A 166 -15.09 -15.04 2.96
C ALA A 166 -16.51 -15.58 3.18
N GLY A 167 -16.67 -16.73 3.83
CA GLY A 167 -17.98 -17.30 4.21
C GLY A 167 -18.64 -16.64 5.44
N GLU A 168 -17.87 -15.84 6.20
CA GLU A 168 -18.33 -15.20 7.43
C GLU A 168 -18.56 -13.70 7.20
N VAL A 169 -19.45 -13.10 7.99
CA VAL A 169 -19.75 -11.67 7.95
C VAL A 169 -19.74 -11.10 9.35
N ILE A 170 -19.00 -10.01 9.55
CA ILE A 170 -19.04 -9.24 10.81
C ILE A 170 -20.26 -8.30 10.76
N LYS A 171 -21.15 -8.45 11.74
CA LYS A 171 -22.25 -7.51 11.99
C LYS A 171 -21.79 -6.51 13.03
N ILE A 172 -21.63 -5.25 12.63
CA ILE A 172 -21.37 -4.16 13.56
C ILE A 172 -22.72 -3.66 14.03
N THR A 173 -23.09 -3.99 15.27
CA THR A 173 -24.30 -3.49 15.90
C THR A 173 -23.97 -2.11 16.50
N GLY A 174 -24.56 -1.06 15.91
CA GLY A 174 -24.66 0.28 16.50
C GLY A 174 -23.33 1.05 16.62
N ARG A 175 -23.07 1.90 15.66
CA ARG A 175 -22.34 3.17 15.85
C ARG A 175 -23.27 4.35 15.56
#